data_e080a25d280ce251b4b9c9d149b80a66
#
_entry.id   e080a25d280ce251b4b9c9d149b80a66
#
_cell.length_a   1.000
_cell.length_b   1.000
_cell.length_c   1.000
_cell.angle_alpha   90.00
_cell.angle_beta   90.00
_cell.angle_gamma   90.00
#
_symmetry.space_group_name_H-M   'P 1'
#
loop_
_entity.id
_entity.type
_entity.pdbx_description
1 polymer ?
#
loop_
_entity_poly.entity_id
_entity_poly.type
_entity_poly.pdbx_seq_one_letter_code
_entity_poly.pdbx_strand_id
1 'polypeptide(L)'
;MMEGLSSKEVLQSRELHGSNKLPEPKLNKWYDFAKEALFAKNPIDLGTRCTVFMNSKVKQAQKEGASVADISAGLAYSVIKNALFKVIKVSDASELGNHIVVQGGTFYNNAVLRSFEKIANCEAIRPDIAGIMGAFGAALIARERYVDCEGTTMLSIDDIRSLEYSTTMTKCRGCTNNCRLTINHFSGGRKFITGNRCERGLGKEKSKNQMPNLFEYKLHRYFDYEPLSEEEAKHGLIGIPRVLNMYENYPFWFTFFTKLGFRVVLSPASTRKIYELGIESIPSESECYPAKLAHGHVQWLINQGVKHIFYPSIPYERKEFADSDNHYNCPIVTSYPENIKNNMDPIVNGEIDFIHPFLNFESEETISYRLVEELSKKFSLSESEIKSAVHDAWNELAACRQDMRNKGEETIRFLNETGNRGIVLAGRPYHIDPEVNHGLPELITSYNIAVLTEDSVSHLNPAEHPLNVMDQWMYHSGLYAAANYVKK
;
A
#
# COMPACT_ATOMS: atom_id res chain seq x y z
N MET A 1 -26.84 8.81 -38.31
CA MET A 1 -26.36 9.49 -37.07
C MET A 1 -27.59 9.91 -36.30
N MET A 2 -27.81 9.35 -35.09
CA MET A 2 -28.83 9.85 -34.19
C MET A 2 -28.30 11.13 -33.57
N GLU A 3 -28.88 12.27 -33.91
CA GLU A 3 -28.58 13.53 -33.22
C GLU A 3 -29.13 13.43 -31.79
N GLY A 4 -28.28 13.70 -30.81
CA GLY A 4 -28.69 13.77 -29.41
C GLY A 4 -29.59 14.99 -29.15
N LEU A 5 -30.40 14.93 -28.07
CA LEU A 5 -31.26 16.01 -27.66
C LEU A 5 -30.49 17.32 -27.46
N SER A 6 -30.99 18.41 -27.99
CA SER A 6 -30.44 19.75 -27.74
C SER A 6 -30.60 20.15 -26.26
N SER A 7 -29.77 21.08 -25.80
CA SER A 7 -29.79 21.56 -24.40
C SER A 7 -31.17 22.08 -23.97
N LYS A 8 -31.99 22.57 -24.91
CA LYS A 8 -33.36 23.06 -24.64
C LYS A 8 -34.32 21.91 -24.46
N GLU A 9 -34.20 20.83 -25.26
CA GLU A 9 -34.99 19.60 -25.12
C GLU A 9 -34.66 18.83 -23.85
N VAL A 10 -33.38 18.84 -23.43
CA VAL A 10 -32.92 18.27 -22.15
C VAL A 10 -33.51 19.01 -20.97
N LEU A 11 -33.60 20.36 -21.03
CA LEU A 11 -34.26 21.17 -19.99
C LEU A 11 -35.80 20.91 -19.93
N GLN A 12 -36.44 20.87 -21.06
CA GLN A 12 -37.90 20.55 -21.14
C GLN A 12 -38.20 19.13 -20.66
N SER A 13 -37.36 18.16 -20.99
CA SER A 13 -37.51 16.79 -20.51
C SER A 13 -37.31 16.68 -19.00
N ARG A 14 -36.38 17.49 -18.43
CA ARG A 14 -36.19 17.57 -16.97
C ARG A 14 -37.35 18.20 -16.23
N GLU A 15 -38.03 19.18 -16.82
CA GLU A 15 -39.23 19.79 -16.24
C GLU A 15 -40.44 18.84 -16.27
N LEU A 16 -40.58 18.03 -17.31
CA LEU A 16 -41.66 17.08 -17.50
C LEU A 16 -41.49 15.75 -16.76
N HIS A 17 -40.26 15.24 -16.67
CA HIS A 17 -39.95 13.88 -16.19
C HIS A 17 -39.06 13.86 -14.96
N GLY A 18 -38.64 15.00 -14.41
CA GLY A 18 -37.67 15.10 -13.32
C GLY A 18 -36.22 14.90 -13.76
N SER A 19 -35.29 15.02 -12.84
CA SER A 19 -33.88 14.78 -13.13
C SER A 19 -33.62 13.28 -13.26
N ASN A 20 -32.80 12.87 -14.23
CA ASN A 20 -32.30 11.50 -14.38
C ASN A 20 -31.31 11.07 -13.25
N LYS A 21 -31.35 11.73 -12.11
CA LYS A 21 -30.67 11.25 -10.92
C LYS A 21 -31.42 10.04 -10.40
N LEU A 22 -30.78 8.89 -10.44
CA LEU A 22 -31.23 7.77 -9.64
C LEU A 22 -31.39 8.26 -8.19
N PRO A 23 -32.49 7.90 -7.51
CA PRO A 23 -32.62 8.21 -6.10
C PRO A 23 -31.39 7.70 -5.39
N GLU A 24 -30.72 8.58 -4.63
CA GLU A 24 -29.57 8.15 -3.84
C GLU A 24 -30.01 6.94 -3.00
N PRO A 25 -29.30 5.81 -3.08
CA PRO A 25 -29.65 4.66 -2.26
C PRO A 25 -29.65 5.13 -0.82
N LYS A 26 -30.77 4.91 -0.09
CA LYS A 26 -30.82 5.15 1.34
C LYS A 26 -29.68 4.35 1.94
N LEU A 27 -28.60 5.03 2.36
CA LEU A 27 -27.50 4.41 3.08
C LEU A 27 -28.10 3.83 4.37
N ASN A 28 -28.29 2.52 4.39
CA ASN A 28 -28.70 1.82 5.58
C ASN A 28 -27.66 2.11 6.66
N LYS A 29 -28.13 2.58 7.82
CA LYS A 29 -27.24 2.83 8.94
C LYS A 29 -26.74 1.47 9.46
N TRP A 30 -25.51 1.41 9.99
CA TRP A 30 -24.88 0.16 10.45
C TRP A 30 -25.77 -0.69 11.39
N TYR A 31 -26.67 -0.07 12.17
CA TYR A 31 -27.60 -0.76 13.04
C TYR A 31 -28.74 -1.46 12.29
N ASP A 32 -29.04 -1.06 11.06
CA ASP A 32 -30.02 -1.76 10.24
C ASP A 32 -29.47 -3.11 9.79
N PHE A 33 -28.20 -3.18 9.43
CA PHE A 33 -27.52 -4.46 9.14
C PHE A 33 -27.46 -5.38 10.38
N ALA A 34 -27.27 -4.81 11.56
CA ALA A 34 -27.28 -5.61 12.80
C ALA A 34 -28.66 -6.21 13.09
N LYS A 35 -29.75 -5.46 12.82
CA LYS A 35 -31.12 -5.98 12.93
C LYS A 35 -31.39 -7.06 11.90
N GLU A 36 -31.03 -6.84 10.64
CA GLU A 36 -31.20 -7.81 9.56
C GLU A 36 -30.47 -9.13 9.89
N ALA A 37 -29.25 -9.07 10.43
CA ALA A 37 -28.49 -10.24 10.81
C ALA A 37 -29.18 -11.12 11.88
N LEU A 38 -29.97 -10.52 12.80
CA LEU A 38 -30.73 -11.28 13.82
C LEU A 38 -31.84 -12.12 13.23
N PHE A 39 -32.38 -11.72 12.08
CA PHE A 39 -33.49 -12.38 11.40
C PHE A 39 -33.05 -13.20 10.18
N ALA A 40 -31.75 -13.42 10.02
CA ALA A 40 -31.20 -14.25 8.96
C ALA A 40 -31.74 -15.67 9.02
N LYS A 41 -32.19 -16.20 7.88
CA LYS A 41 -32.74 -17.56 7.78
C LYS A 41 -31.63 -18.60 7.58
N ASN A 42 -30.65 -18.25 6.75
CA ASN A 42 -29.55 -19.16 6.36
C ASN A 42 -28.21 -18.42 6.43
N PRO A 43 -27.67 -18.16 7.65
CA PRO A 43 -26.39 -17.48 7.80
C PRO A 43 -25.27 -18.17 7.02
N ILE A 44 -24.51 -17.43 6.24
CA ILE A 44 -23.43 -17.98 5.39
C ILE A 44 -22.20 -18.25 6.23
N ASP A 45 -21.59 -19.42 6.07
CA ASP A 45 -20.31 -19.70 6.71
C ASP A 45 -19.15 -19.04 5.96
N LEU A 46 -18.71 -17.92 6.48
CA LEU A 46 -17.56 -17.16 5.97
C LEU A 46 -16.22 -17.69 6.54
N GLY A 47 -16.26 -18.66 7.45
CA GLY A 47 -15.08 -19.24 8.10
C GLY A 47 -14.45 -18.32 9.15
N THR A 48 -13.18 -18.58 9.49
CA THR A 48 -12.40 -17.86 10.52
C THR A 48 -11.21 -17.09 9.93
N ARG A 49 -11.29 -16.67 8.68
CA ARG A 49 -10.20 -15.95 7.99
C ARG A 49 -10.20 -14.49 8.37
N CYS A 50 -9.06 -13.79 8.14
CA CYS A 50 -9.00 -12.35 8.33
C CYS A 50 -9.92 -11.62 7.34
N THR A 51 -10.26 -10.37 7.65
CA THR A 51 -11.24 -9.55 6.91
C THR A 51 -10.93 -9.43 5.41
N VAL A 52 -9.67 -9.39 5.02
CA VAL A 52 -9.24 -9.29 3.61
C VAL A 52 -9.71 -10.51 2.81
N PHE A 53 -9.54 -11.71 3.36
CA PHE A 53 -9.98 -12.95 2.71
C PHE A 53 -11.49 -13.17 2.81
N MET A 54 -12.17 -12.58 3.78
CA MET A 54 -13.63 -12.62 3.87
C MET A 54 -14.30 -11.85 2.73
N ASN A 55 -13.72 -10.74 2.27
CA ASN A 55 -14.30 -9.95 1.17
C ASN A 55 -14.53 -10.78 -0.10
N SER A 56 -13.64 -11.68 -0.45
CA SER A 56 -13.79 -12.55 -1.61
C SER A 56 -14.98 -13.50 -1.44
N LYS A 57 -15.16 -14.08 -0.25
CA LYS A 57 -16.31 -14.94 0.05
C LYS A 57 -17.63 -14.16 0.10
N VAL A 58 -17.61 -12.93 0.63
CA VAL A 58 -18.79 -12.07 0.63
C VAL A 58 -19.20 -11.73 -0.80
N LYS A 59 -18.26 -11.35 -1.66
CA LYS A 59 -18.54 -11.09 -3.09
C LYS A 59 -19.08 -12.33 -3.80
N GLN A 60 -18.53 -13.50 -3.50
CA GLN A 60 -19.03 -14.76 -4.04
C GLN A 60 -20.48 -15.02 -3.58
N ALA A 61 -20.75 -14.90 -2.29
CA ALA A 61 -22.08 -15.09 -1.73
C ALA A 61 -23.11 -14.11 -2.35
N GLN A 62 -22.72 -12.86 -2.59
CA GLN A 62 -23.55 -11.90 -3.30
C GLN A 62 -23.87 -12.33 -4.73
N LYS A 63 -22.89 -12.85 -5.47
CA LYS A 63 -23.09 -13.38 -6.84
C LYS A 63 -24.00 -14.62 -6.84
N GLU A 64 -23.96 -15.42 -5.78
CA GLU A 64 -24.81 -16.61 -5.59
C GLU A 64 -26.21 -16.24 -5.10
N GLY A 65 -26.52 -14.94 -4.92
CA GLY A 65 -27.85 -14.46 -4.55
C GLY A 65 -28.14 -14.51 -3.06
N ALA A 66 -27.14 -14.58 -2.21
CA ALA A 66 -27.33 -14.56 -0.77
C ALA A 66 -27.91 -13.20 -0.30
N SER A 67 -28.80 -13.27 0.69
CA SER A 67 -29.41 -12.05 1.25
C SER A 67 -28.40 -11.27 2.09
N VAL A 68 -28.60 -9.95 2.19
CA VAL A 68 -27.80 -9.09 3.07
C VAL A 68 -27.90 -9.57 4.53
N ALA A 69 -29.04 -10.07 4.97
CA ALA A 69 -29.25 -10.63 6.29
C ALA A 69 -28.35 -11.85 6.55
N ASP A 70 -28.30 -12.80 5.61
CA ASP A 70 -27.50 -14.02 5.73
C ASP A 70 -26.00 -13.74 5.70
N ILE A 71 -25.56 -12.78 4.87
CA ILE A 71 -24.18 -12.32 4.83
C ILE A 71 -23.80 -11.61 6.14
N SER A 72 -24.65 -10.71 6.64
CA SER A 72 -24.41 -9.96 7.88
C SER A 72 -24.33 -10.88 9.11
N ALA A 73 -25.19 -11.89 9.17
CA ALA A 73 -25.13 -12.92 10.20
C ALA A 73 -23.84 -13.75 10.08
N GLY A 74 -23.46 -14.14 8.86
CA GLY A 74 -22.21 -14.85 8.60
C GLY A 74 -20.97 -14.07 9.06
N LEU A 75 -20.95 -12.74 8.86
CA LEU A 75 -19.90 -11.87 9.36
C LEU A 75 -19.84 -11.86 10.91
N ALA A 76 -21.00 -11.76 11.58
CA ALA A 76 -21.06 -11.81 13.04
C ALA A 76 -20.56 -13.15 13.60
N TYR A 77 -20.96 -14.26 12.99
CA TYR A 77 -20.42 -15.58 13.35
C TYR A 77 -18.93 -15.70 13.13
N SER A 78 -18.42 -15.19 11.99
CA SER A 78 -16.99 -15.25 11.66
C SER A 78 -16.13 -14.48 12.65
N VAL A 79 -16.59 -13.30 13.11
CA VAL A 79 -15.89 -12.52 14.15
C VAL A 79 -15.74 -13.34 15.44
N ILE A 80 -16.81 -13.98 15.91
CA ILE A 80 -16.78 -14.76 17.14
C ILE A 80 -15.96 -16.04 16.96
N LYS A 81 -16.15 -16.77 15.86
CA LYS A 81 -15.32 -17.96 15.55
C LYS A 81 -13.82 -17.62 15.53
N ASN A 82 -13.46 -16.48 14.95
CA ASN A 82 -12.07 -16.03 14.92
C ASN A 82 -11.55 -15.72 16.34
N ALA A 83 -12.32 -14.97 17.13
CA ALA A 83 -11.96 -14.65 18.50
C ALA A 83 -11.76 -15.91 19.37
N LEU A 84 -12.70 -16.83 19.35
CA LEU A 84 -12.67 -18.03 20.19
C LEU A 84 -11.61 -19.03 19.72
N PHE A 85 -11.65 -19.43 18.45
CA PHE A 85 -10.85 -20.56 17.97
C PHE A 85 -9.45 -20.15 17.47
N LYS A 86 -9.23 -18.88 17.05
CA LYS A 86 -7.92 -18.44 16.55
C LYS A 86 -7.14 -17.62 17.56
N VAL A 87 -7.80 -16.71 18.27
CA VAL A 87 -7.14 -15.81 19.21
C VAL A 87 -7.04 -16.43 20.58
N ILE A 88 -8.17 -16.83 21.18
CA ILE A 88 -8.23 -17.46 22.52
C ILE A 88 -7.76 -18.92 22.45
N LYS A 89 -7.99 -19.59 21.29
CA LYS A 89 -7.61 -20.97 21.01
C LYS A 89 -8.33 -21.99 21.89
N VAL A 90 -9.59 -21.75 22.24
CA VAL A 90 -10.44 -22.79 22.82
C VAL A 90 -10.71 -23.86 21.78
N SER A 91 -10.67 -25.14 22.20
CA SER A 91 -10.98 -26.25 21.31
C SER A 91 -12.49 -26.44 21.20
N ASP A 92 -13.20 -26.27 22.32
CA ASP A 92 -14.65 -26.31 22.41
C ASP A 92 -15.16 -25.14 23.25
N ALA A 93 -16.32 -24.60 22.85
CA ALA A 93 -16.88 -23.43 23.55
C ALA A 93 -17.33 -23.75 24.99
N SER A 94 -17.57 -25.00 25.32
CA SER A 94 -17.88 -25.47 26.69
C SER A 94 -16.74 -25.25 27.70
N GLU A 95 -15.50 -25.10 27.22
CA GLU A 95 -14.34 -24.75 28.05
C GLU A 95 -14.47 -23.37 28.71
N LEU A 96 -15.34 -22.49 28.19
CA LEU A 96 -15.58 -21.14 28.75
C LEU A 96 -16.39 -21.13 30.03
N GLY A 97 -17.01 -22.30 30.39
CA GLY A 97 -17.85 -22.42 31.55
C GLY A 97 -19.31 -21.99 31.30
N ASN A 98 -20.14 -22.04 32.37
CA ASN A 98 -21.59 -21.80 32.28
C ASN A 98 -22.01 -20.37 32.60
N HIS A 99 -21.13 -19.57 33.20
CA HIS A 99 -21.40 -18.20 33.57
C HIS A 99 -20.43 -17.26 32.85
N ILE A 100 -20.84 -16.75 31.69
CA ILE A 100 -19.98 -15.96 30.82
C ILE A 100 -20.41 -14.52 30.86
N VAL A 101 -19.46 -13.64 31.20
CA VAL A 101 -19.63 -12.18 31.11
C VAL A 101 -18.84 -11.67 29.92
N VAL A 102 -19.52 -11.01 29.00
CA VAL A 102 -18.90 -10.42 27.80
C VAL A 102 -18.67 -8.93 27.99
N GLN A 103 -17.54 -8.43 27.51
CA GLN A 103 -17.16 -7.04 27.63
C GLN A 103 -16.58 -6.50 26.31
N GLY A 104 -16.55 -5.17 26.20
CA GLY A 104 -16.08 -4.46 25.01
C GLY A 104 -17.22 -3.94 24.15
N GLY A 105 -16.95 -2.84 23.43
CA GLY A 105 -17.95 -2.14 22.61
C GLY A 105 -18.54 -3.00 21.50
N THR A 106 -17.83 -4.00 21.00
CA THR A 106 -18.29 -4.93 19.96
C THR A 106 -19.55 -5.70 20.38
N PHE A 107 -19.69 -6.02 21.68
CA PHE A 107 -20.85 -6.73 22.21
C PHE A 107 -22.12 -5.88 22.35
N TYR A 108 -22.04 -4.55 22.11
CA TYR A 108 -23.26 -3.75 21.93
C TYR A 108 -24.00 -4.10 20.65
N ASN A 109 -23.33 -4.72 19.69
CA ASN A 109 -24.00 -5.30 18.53
C ASN A 109 -24.69 -6.60 18.92
N ASN A 110 -26.02 -6.60 18.90
CA ASN A 110 -26.84 -7.74 19.29
C ASN A 110 -26.62 -8.97 18.38
N ALA A 111 -26.27 -8.79 17.10
CA ALA A 111 -25.97 -9.90 16.22
C ALA A 111 -24.68 -10.63 16.65
N VAL A 112 -23.68 -9.88 17.11
CA VAL A 112 -22.43 -10.44 17.64
C VAL A 112 -22.68 -11.17 18.95
N LEU A 113 -23.44 -10.56 19.88
CA LEU A 113 -23.82 -11.20 21.14
C LEU A 113 -24.55 -12.53 20.87
N ARG A 114 -25.58 -12.49 20.01
CA ARG A 114 -26.35 -13.69 19.68
C ARG A 114 -25.53 -14.77 18.98
N SER A 115 -24.59 -14.37 18.12
CA SER A 115 -23.66 -15.31 17.48
C SER A 115 -22.75 -15.98 18.52
N PHE A 116 -22.31 -15.24 19.53
CA PHE A 116 -21.53 -15.79 20.64
C PHE A 116 -22.37 -16.82 21.43
N GLU A 117 -23.57 -16.45 21.86
CA GLU A 117 -24.47 -17.33 22.62
C GLU A 117 -24.78 -18.63 21.88
N LYS A 118 -24.99 -18.55 20.55
CA LYS A 118 -25.24 -19.75 19.72
C LYS A 118 -23.98 -20.62 19.57
N ILE A 119 -22.80 -20.04 19.48
CA ILE A 119 -21.55 -20.80 19.39
C ILE A 119 -21.20 -21.44 20.74
N ALA A 120 -21.36 -20.67 21.82
CA ALA A 120 -21.07 -21.11 23.18
C ALA A 120 -22.18 -22.01 23.78
N ASN A 121 -23.34 -22.05 23.13
CA ASN A 121 -24.53 -22.78 23.59
C ASN A 121 -24.95 -22.40 25.03
N CYS A 122 -24.78 -21.13 25.39
CA CYS A 122 -25.17 -20.56 26.70
C CYS A 122 -25.56 -19.12 26.56
N GLU A 123 -26.31 -18.58 27.54
CA GLU A 123 -26.57 -17.16 27.64
C GLU A 123 -25.33 -16.43 28.18
N ALA A 124 -25.07 -15.26 27.59
CA ALA A 124 -23.97 -14.41 28.01
C ALA A 124 -24.47 -13.13 28.69
N ILE A 125 -23.91 -12.81 29.84
CA ILE A 125 -24.22 -11.60 30.58
C ILE A 125 -23.45 -10.44 29.94
N ARG A 126 -24.19 -9.47 29.38
CA ARG A 126 -23.64 -8.21 28.89
C ARG A 126 -24.01 -7.10 29.84
N PRO A 127 -23.11 -6.62 30.69
CA PRO A 127 -23.36 -5.50 31.59
C PRO A 127 -23.66 -4.20 30.79
N ASP A 128 -24.43 -3.28 31.39
CA ASP A 128 -24.71 -1.97 30.76
C ASP A 128 -23.42 -1.18 30.48
N ILE A 129 -22.39 -1.39 31.29
CA ILE A 129 -21.06 -0.77 31.16
C ILE A 129 -20.07 -1.60 30.33
N ALA A 130 -20.55 -2.58 29.56
CA ALA A 130 -19.68 -3.52 28.82
C ALA A 130 -18.58 -2.81 28.02
N GLY A 131 -18.89 -1.64 27.42
CA GLY A 131 -17.93 -0.87 26.61
C GLY A 131 -16.84 -0.18 27.41
N ILE A 132 -17.02 0.04 28.71
CA ILE A 132 -16.08 0.74 29.60
C ILE A 132 -15.59 -0.13 30.76
N MET A 133 -15.88 -1.43 30.77
CA MET A 133 -15.46 -2.33 31.85
C MET A 133 -13.94 -2.36 32.07
N GLY A 134 -13.16 -2.24 31.02
CA GLY A 134 -11.71 -2.13 31.12
C GLY A 134 -11.26 -0.89 31.89
N ALA A 135 -11.89 0.25 31.61
CA ALA A 135 -11.62 1.50 32.36
C ALA A 135 -12.09 1.39 33.81
N PHE A 136 -13.24 0.78 34.04
CA PHE A 136 -13.75 0.53 35.41
C PHE A 136 -12.83 -0.38 36.21
N GLY A 137 -12.37 -1.50 35.59
CA GLY A 137 -11.39 -2.39 36.20
C GLY A 137 -10.05 -1.69 36.52
N ALA A 138 -9.56 -0.87 35.59
CA ALA A 138 -8.35 -0.07 35.82
C ALA A 138 -8.51 0.91 36.98
N ALA A 139 -9.68 1.53 37.12
CA ALA A 139 -9.97 2.42 38.27
C ALA A 139 -10.01 1.64 39.61
N LEU A 140 -10.56 0.43 39.62
CA LEU A 140 -10.54 -0.43 40.80
C LEU A 140 -9.10 -0.82 41.21
N ILE A 141 -8.28 -1.24 40.24
CA ILE A 141 -6.86 -1.57 40.48
C ILE A 141 -6.09 -0.34 40.93
N ALA A 142 -6.33 0.82 40.33
CA ALA A 142 -5.70 2.06 40.78
C ALA A 142 -6.07 2.38 42.23
N ARG A 143 -7.35 2.20 42.60
CA ARG A 143 -7.80 2.37 44.01
C ARG A 143 -7.12 1.40 44.98
N GLU A 144 -6.99 0.14 44.61
CA GLU A 144 -6.31 -0.88 45.44
C GLU A 144 -4.82 -0.60 45.58
N ARG A 145 -4.19 -0.05 44.55
CA ARG A 145 -2.74 0.27 44.57
C ARG A 145 -2.43 1.66 45.09
N TYR A 146 -3.45 2.44 45.40
CA TYR A 146 -3.26 3.78 45.96
C TYR A 146 -2.64 3.69 47.33
N VAL A 147 -1.40 4.18 47.42
CA VAL A 147 -0.69 4.44 48.68
C VAL A 147 -0.65 5.95 48.79
N ASP A 148 -0.87 6.53 49.95
CA ASP A 148 -0.91 7.97 50.19
C ASP A 148 0.18 8.72 49.43
N CYS A 149 -0.20 9.25 48.26
CA CYS A 149 0.67 10.06 47.41
C CYS A 149 0.34 11.52 47.63
N GLU A 150 1.37 12.33 47.83
CA GLU A 150 1.22 13.78 47.96
C GLU A 150 0.73 14.38 46.62
N GLY A 151 -0.55 14.70 46.57
CA GLY A 151 -1.15 15.49 45.51
C GLY A 151 -1.51 14.73 44.23
N THR A 152 -2.24 15.40 43.38
CA THR A 152 -2.64 14.91 42.03
C THR A 152 -2.46 16.02 41.02
N THR A 153 -2.10 15.64 39.79
CA THR A 153 -2.07 16.55 38.62
C THR A 153 -3.41 16.63 37.89
N MET A 154 -4.43 15.91 38.38
CA MET A 154 -5.78 15.98 37.81
C MET A 154 -6.43 17.33 38.15
N LEU A 155 -7.22 17.83 37.21
CA LEU A 155 -8.08 18.99 37.43
C LEU A 155 -9.10 18.67 38.53
N SER A 156 -9.50 19.71 39.32
CA SER A 156 -10.58 19.57 40.29
C SER A 156 -11.90 19.24 39.57
N ILE A 157 -12.88 18.71 40.28
CA ILE A 157 -14.21 18.41 39.72
C ILE A 157 -14.86 19.69 39.18
N ASP A 158 -14.67 20.82 39.83
CA ASP A 158 -15.23 22.10 39.41
C ASP A 158 -14.53 22.64 38.17
N ASP A 159 -13.20 22.47 38.03
CA ASP A 159 -12.45 22.78 36.82
C ASP A 159 -12.90 21.91 35.66
N ILE A 160 -13.16 20.61 35.88
CA ILE A 160 -13.65 19.70 34.86
C ILE A 160 -15.07 20.10 34.42
N ARG A 161 -15.94 20.48 35.33
CA ARG A 161 -17.31 20.93 35.04
C ARG A 161 -17.37 22.24 34.27
N SER A 162 -16.41 23.14 34.53
CA SER A 162 -16.27 24.44 33.87
C SER A 162 -15.42 24.39 32.59
N LEU A 163 -14.91 23.21 32.21
CA LEU A 163 -14.01 23.06 31.07
C LEU A 163 -14.76 23.28 29.75
N GLU A 164 -14.50 24.43 29.14
CA GLU A 164 -14.97 24.72 27.80
C GLU A 164 -13.94 24.34 26.76
N TYR A 165 -14.39 23.68 25.72
CA TYR A 165 -13.55 23.36 24.57
C TYR A 165 -14.35 23.41 23.26
N SER A 166 -13.66 23.71 22.17
CA SER A 166 -14.20 23.61 20.82
C SER A 166 -13.35 22.64 19.99
N THR A 167 -14.01 21.96 19.06
CA THR A 167 -13.34 20.96 18.24
C THR A 167 -13.38 21.39 16.76
N THR A 168 -12.22 21.38 16.11
CA THR A 168 -12.10 21.57 14.67
C THR A 168 -11.50 20.34 14.01
N MET A 169 -12.05 19.94 12.86
CA MET A 169 -11.51 18.85 12.07
C MET A 169 -10.82 19.39 10.83
N THR A 170 -9.60 18.92 10.58
CA THR A 170 -8.82 19.30 9.40
C THR A 170 -8.07 18.08 8.84
N LYS A 171 -7.39 18.25 7.71
CA LYS A 171 -6.48 17.24 7.16
C LYS A 171 -5.04 17.72 7.28
N CYS A 172 -4.17 16.87 7.81
CA CYS A 172 -2.73 17.07 7.74
C CYS A 172 -2.30 17.01 6.26
N ARG A 173 -1.54 18.01 5.82
CA ARG A 173 -0.99 18.08 4.46
C ARG A 173 0.53 17.84 4.44
N GLY A 174 1.07 17.26 5.50
CA GLY A 174 2.50 17.05 5.66
C GLY A 174 3.09 15.90 4.83
N CYS A 175 2.25 14.96 4.39
CA CYS A 175 2.62 13.83 3.52
C CYS A 175 1.37 13.26 2.84
N THR A 176 1.55 12.24 1.99
CA THR A 176 0.48 11.58 1.23
C THR A 176 -0.61 10.94 2.10
N ASN A 177 -0.32 10.60 3.36
CA ASN A 177 -1.29 10.03 4.29
C ASN A 177 -2.50 10.93 4.56
N ASN A 178 -2.39 12.26 4.42
CA ASN A 178 -3.49 13.20 4.61
C ASN A 178 -4.36 12.91 5.86
N CYS A 179 -3.71 12.60 6.97
CA CYS A 179 -4.37 12.21 8.22
C CYS A 179 -5.49 13.18 8.58
N ARG A 180 -6.65 12.68 8.96
CA ARG A 180 -7.69 13.50 9.59
C ARG A 180 -7.25 13.86 10.99
N LEU A 181 -7.12 15.16 11.26
CA LEU A 181 -6.77 15.69 12.55
C LEU A 181 -8.02 16.22 13.24
N THR A 182 -8.17 15.90 14.51
CA THR A 182 -9.12 16.53 15.42
C THR A 182 -8.34 17.44 16.34
N ILE A 183 -8.60 18.74 16.28
CA ILE A 183 -7.94 19.75 17.10
C ILE A 183 -8.93 20.21 18.15
N ASN A 184 -8.69 19.90 19.40
CA ASN A 184 -9.44 20.41 20.53
C ASN A 184 -8.77 21.70 21.02
N HIS A 185 -9.51 22.78 21.04
CA HIS A 185 -9.10 24.08 21.55
C HIS A 185 -9.71 24.27 22.93
N PHE A 186 -8.88 24.44 23.93
CA PHE A 186 -9.28 24.66 25.30
C PHE A 186 -9.15 26.15 25.69
N SER A 187 -9.85 26.55 26.72
CA SER A 187 -9.67 27.85 27.35
C SER A 187 -8.19 28.07 27.72
N GLY A 188 -7.69 29.30 27.54
CA GLY A 188 -6.28 29.64 27.75
C GLY A 188 -5.35 29.30 26.58
N GLY A 189 -5.91 29.09 25.37
CA GLY A 189 -5.12 28.91 24.13
C GLY A 189 -4.44 27.55 23.96
N ARG A 190 -4.64 26.63 24.88
CA ARG A 190 -4.11 25.26 24.79
C ARG A 190 -4.81 24.49 23.68
N LYS A 191 -4.02 23.72 22.90
CA LYS A 191 -4.53 22.85 21.84
C LYS A 191 -4.10 21.42 22.07
N PHE A 192 -5.00 20.48 21.80
CA PHE A 192 -4.70 19.06 21.79
C PHE A 192 -5.11 18.48 20.44
N ILE A 193 -4.14 17.88 19.75
CA ILE A 193 -4.32 17.37 18.38
C ILE A 193 -4.29 15.83 18.44
N THR A 194 -5.31 15.21 17.84
CA THR A 194 -5.42 13.76 17.72
C THR A 194 -5.63 13.37 16.25
N GLY A 195 -5.50 12.08 15.94
CA GLY A 195 -5.64 11.57 14.58
C GLY A 195 -4.35 11.68 13.76
N ASN A 196 -3.30 12.32 14.29
CA ASN A 196 -1.99 12.33 13.67
C ASN A 196 -1.32 10.95 13.77
N ARG A 197 -0.67 10.53 12.70
CA ARG A 197 0.15 9.31 12.68
C ARG A 197 1.63 9.59 12.93
N CYS A 198 2.03 10.85 12.94
CA CYS A 198 3.39 11.31 13.19
C CYS A 198 3.36 12.74 13.74
N GLU A 199 4.49 13.24 14.21
CA GLU A 199 4.63 14.57 14.81
C GLU A 199 4.36 15.75 13.85
N ARG A 200 4.46 15.53 12.53
CA ARG A 200 4.11 16.55 11.51
C ARG A 200 2.67 17.03 11.66
N GLY A 201 1.76 16.13 12.05
CA GLY A 201 0.36 16.48 12.31
C GLY A 201 0.16 17.37 13.53
N LEU A 202 1.16 17.49 14.40
CA LEU A 202 1.14 18.35 15.57
C LEU A 202 1.56 19.80 15.29
N GLY A 203 1.86 20.15 14.00
CA GLY A 203 2.28 21.49 13.61
C GLY A 203 3.72 21.82 14.01
N LYS A 204 4.51 20.83 14.40
CA LYS A 204 5.95 21.05 14.58
C LYS A 204 6.58 21.27 13.20
N GLU A 205 7.27 22.40 13.05
CA GLU A 205 8.01 22.72 11.82
C GLU A 205 9.00 21.59 11.51
N LYS A 206 9.17 21.28 10.20
CA LYS A 206 10.26 20.42 9.78
C LYS A 206 11.56 21.06 10.30
N SER A 207 12.22 20.42 11.27
CA SER A 207 13.63 20.70 11.46
C SER A 207 14.28 20.50 10.08
N LYS A 208 15.13 21.41 9.65
CA LYS A 208 15.97 21.19 8.46
C LYS A 208 16.89 20.03 8.80
N ASN A 209 16.41 18.82 8.58
CA ASN A 209 17.09 17.62 8.99
C ASN A 209 18.25 17.40 8.02
N GLN A 210 19.44 17.37 8.55
CA GLN A 210 20.68 17.16 7.77
C GLN A 210 21.06 15.67 7.71
N MET A 211 20.22 14.79 8.26
CA MET A 211 20.52 13.35 8.24
C MET A 211 20.35 12.77 6.83
N PRO A 212 21.31 11.96 6.36
CA PRO A 212 21.20 11.28 5.08
C PRO A 212 19.92 10.44 4.97
N ASN A 213 19.20 10.60 3.84
CA ASN A 213 18.02 9.83 3.46
C ASN A 213 18.26 9.16 2.11
N LEU A 214 18.70 7.92 2.10
CA LEU A 214 19.04 7.20 0.87
C LEU A 214 17.79 6.74 0.10
N PHE A 215 16.61 6.72 0.71
CA PHE A 215 15.35 6.50 -0.02
C PHE A 215 15.05 7.67 -0.97
N GLU A 216 15.18 8.90 -0.48
CA GLU A 216 15.04 10.11 -1.28
C GLU A 216 16.12 10.21 -2.36
N TYR A 217 17.38 9.95 -1.98
CA TYR A 217 18.51 9.92 -2.90
C TYR A 217 18.29 8.91 -4.04
N LYS A 218 17.92 7.66 -3.72
CA LYS A 218 17.63 6.61 -4.70
C LYS A 218 16.47 7.02 -5.61
N LEU A 219 15.41 7.60 -5.06
CA LEU A 219 14.26 8.05 -5.83
C LEU A 219 14.68 9.05 -6.92
N HIS A 220 15.48 10.06 -6.56
CA HIS A 220 16.02 11.04 -7.51
C HIS A 220 17.00 10.41 -8.50
N ARG A 221 17.94 9.60 -8.03
CA ARG A 221 18.94 8.97 -8.89
C ARG A 221 18.33 8.07 -9.96
N TYR A 222 17.24 7.39 -9.62
CA TYR A 222 16.61 6.41 -10.52
C TYR A 222 15.54 7.01 -11.44
N PHE A 223 15.00 8.18 -11.12
CA PHE A 223 13.87 8.72 -11.90
C PHE A 223 14.09 10.12 -12.49
N ASP A 224 15.07 10.88 -12.03
CA ASP A 224 15.31 12.23 -12.53
C ASP A 224 16.14 12.20 -13.81
N TYR A 225 15.52 11.76 -14.90
CA TYR A 225 16.06 11.78 -16.24
C TYR A 225 15.27 12.75 -17.12
N GLU A 226 15.96 13.45 -18.01
CA GLU A 226 15.33 14.35 -18.97
C GLU A 226 14.99 13.59 -20.27
N PRO A 227 13.71 13.53 -20.67
CA PRO A 227 13.33 12.86 -21.90
C PRO A 227 13.74 13.70 -23.13
N LEU A 228 13.92 13.04 -24.28
CA LEU A 228 14.16 13.72 -25.55
C LEU A 228 13.09 14.78 -25.84
N SER A 229 13.46 15.83 -26.54
CA SER A 229 12.50 16.77 -27.11
C SER A 229 11.60 16.08 -28.17
N GLU A 230 10.51 16.72 -28.55
CA GLU A 230 9.64 16.16 -29.58
C GLU A 230 10.35 16.05 -30.94
N GLU A 231 11.27 16.98 -31.22
CA GLU A 231 12.05 17.00 -32.46
C GLU A 231 13.09 15.89 -32.54
N GLU A 232 13.66 15.50 -31.40
CA GLU A 232 14.66 14.44 -31.28
C GLU A 232 14.03 13.03 -31.26
N ALA A 233 12.75 12.96 -30.91
CA ALA A 233 12.02 11.70 -30.73
C ALA A 233 11.58 11.08 -32.09
N LYS A 234 12.52 10.50 -32.81
CA LYS A 234 12.30 9.90 -34.15
C LYS A 234 11.21 8.84 -34.19
N HIS A 235 11.01 8.10 -33.08
CA HIS A 235 10.04 7.04 -32.93
C HIS A 235 8.83 7.42 -32.07
N GLY A 236 8.68 8.70 -31.72
CA GLY A 236 7.56 9.24 -30.97
C GLY A 236 7.60 8.89 -29.48
N LEU A 237 6.41 8.78 -28.87
CA LEU A 237 6.26 8.61 -27.42
C LEU A 237 6.20 7.12 -27.03
N ILE A 238 6.86 6.79 -25.93
CA ILE A 238 6.67 5.52 -25.23
C ILE A 238 6.41 5.76 -23.75
N GLY A 239 5.33 5.20 -23.21
CA GLY A 239 4.94 5.31 -21.81
C GLY A 239 5.54 4.21 -20.96
N ILE A 240 6.05 4.55 -19.80
CA ILE A 240 6.53 3.60 -18.80
C ILE A 240 5.77 3.88 -17.49
N PRO A 241 5.02 2.90 -16.96
CA PRO A 241 4.37 3.04 -15.66
C PRO A 241 5.40 2.96 -14.53
N ARG A 242 5.37 3.91 -13.58
CA ARG A 242 6.28 3.97 -12.44
C ARG A 242 5.84 3.04 -11.33
N VAL A 243 6.04 1.74 -11.51
CA VAL A 243 5.49 0.70 -10.64
C VAL A 243 6.45 -0.48 -10.47
N LEU A 244 6.31 -1.18 -9.34
CA LEU A 244 6.97 -2.46 -9.07
C LEU A 244 8.46 -2.44 -9.47
N ASN A 245 8.89 -3.29 -10.42
CA ASN A 245 10.29 -3.38 -10.84
C ASN A 245 10.84 -2.17 -11.59
N MET A 246 9.98 -1.23 -11.99
CA MET A 246 10.48 0.04 -12.54
C MET A 246 11.26 0.84 -11.50
N TYR A 247 11.01 0.62 -10.21
CA TYR A 247 11.81 1.21 -9.13
C TYR A 247 13.25 0.66 -9.03
N GLU A 248 13.56 -0.38 -9.78
CA GLU A 248 14.93 -0.90 -9.95
C GLU A 248 15.43 -0.71 -11.38
N ASN A 249 14.60 -1.00 -12.38
CA ASN A 249 15.03 -1.16 -13.76
C ASN A 249 14.75 0.08 -14.64
N TYR A 250 14.15 1.15 -14.10
CA TYR A 250 13.85 2.36 -14.89
C TYR A 250 15.08 3.00 -15.53
N PRO A 251 16.26 3.12 -14.88
CA PRO A 251 17.46 3.64 -15.51
C PRO A 251 17.83 2.90 -16.80
N PHE A 252 17.68 1.56 -16.80
CA PHE A 252 17.87 0.73 -17.99
C PHE A 252 16.86 1.09 -19.09
N TRP A 253 15.57 1.10 -18.77
CA TRP A 253 14.51 1.32 -19.76
C TRP A 253 14.52 2.74 -20.32
N PHE A 254 14.78 3.73 -19.48
CA PHE A 254 14.92 5.11 -19.93
C PHE A 254 16.06 5.25 -20.93
N THR A 255 17.25 4.75 -20.60
CA THR A 255 18.43 4.82 -21.46
C THR A 255 18.21 4.03 -22.75
N PHE A 256 17.66 2.83 -22.67
CA PHE A 256 17.36 1.99 -23.82
C PHE A 256 16.44 2.70 -24.83
N PHE A 257 15.29 3.18 -24.39
CA PHE A 257 14.35 3.82 -25.29
C PHE A 257 14.84 5.19 -25.81
N THR A 258 15.52 5.94 -24.97
CA THR A 258 16.13 7.21 -25.38
C THR A 258 17.18 7.00 -26.47
N LYS A 259 18.03 6.00 -26.34
CA LYS A 259 19.04 5.65 -27.38
C LYS A 259 18.42 5.21 -28.69
N LEU A 260 17.28 4.54 -28.63
CA LEU A 260 16.50 4.18 -29.82
C LEU A 260 15.72 5.37 -30.43
N GLY A 261 15.76 6.54 -29.83
CA GLY A 261 15.07 7.74 -30.31
C GLY A 261 13.60 7.82 -29.93
N PHE A 262 13.19 7.22 -28.82
CA PHE A 262 11.87 7.43 -28.23
C PHE A 262 11.92 8.52 -27.15
N ARG A 263 10.88 9.33 -27.10
CA ARG A 263 10.61 10.19 -25.94
C ARG A 263 9.89 9.38 -24.88
N VAL A 264 10.56 9.13 -23.77
CA VAL A 264 9.99 8.37 -22.66
C VAL A 264 9.05 9.26 -21.85
N VAL A 265 7.83 8.76 -21.62
CA VAL A 265 6.82 9.38 -20.75
C VAL A 265 6.68 8.51 -19.52
N LEU A 266 7.27 8.94 -18.40
CA LEU A 266 7.12 8.28 -17.12
C LEU A 266 5.85 8.75 -16.42
N SER A 267 5.04 7.85 -15.88
CA SER A 267 3.93 8.25 -15.01
C SER A 267 4.43 8.90 -13.71
N PRO A 268 3.67 9.84 -13.10
CA PRO A 268 4.15 10.63 -11.96
C PRO A 268 4.38 9.76 -10.73
N ALA A 269 4.91 10.34 -9.65
CA ALA A 269 4.98 9.67 -8.36
C ALA A 269 3.60 9.21 -7.89
N SER A 270 3.54 8.06 -7.24
CA SER A 270 2.30 7.48 -6.74
C SER A 270 1.61 8.39 -5.72
N THR A 271 0.30 8.45 -5.82
CA THR A 271 -0.57 9.16 -4.89
C THR A 271 -1.90 8.42 -4.79
N ARG A 272 -2.69 8.74 -3.76
CA ARG A 272 -4.06 8.25 -3.67
C ARG A 272 -4.88 8.52 -4.93
N LYS A 273 -4.68 9.67 -5.60
CA LYS A 273 -5.37 10.01 -6.85
C LYS A 273 -4.97 9.07 -7.99
N ILE A 274 -3.70 8.72 -8.09
CA ILE A 274 -3.24 7.72 -9.09
C ILE A 274 -3.91 6.37 -8.83
N TYR A 275 -3.95 5.91 -7.59
CA TYR A 275 -4.67 4.67 -7.24
C TYR A 275 -6.14 4.71 -7.67
N GLU A 276 -6.82 5.82 -7.42
CA GLU A 276 -8.25 6.00 -7.73
C GLU A 276 -8.53 5.96 -9.24
N LEU A 277 -7.59 6.36 -10.10
CA LEU A 277 -7.72 6.25 -11.56
C LEU A 277 -7.85 4.80 -12.05
N GLY A 278 -7.25 3.86 -11.36
CA GLY A 278 -7.21 2.46 -11.79
C GLY A 278 -8.15 1.52 -11.04
N ILE A 279 -8.93 2.02 -10.09
CA ILE A 279 -9.69 1.19 -9.13
C ILE A 279 -10.67 0.22 -9.82
N GLU A 280 -11.29 0.64 -10.91
CA GLU A 280 -12.31 -0.15 -11.61
C GLU A 280 -11.74 -1.37 -12.32
N SER A 281 -10.49 -1.29 -12.76
CA SER A 281 -9.82 -2.38 -13.47
C SER A 281 -9.09 -3.37 -12.55
N ILE A 282 -9.03 -3.12 -11.22
CA ILE A 282 -8.41 -4.03 -10.26
C ILE A 282 -9.28 -5.28 -10.08
N PRO A 283 -8.80 -6.48 -10.47
CA PRO A 283 -9.66 -7.67 -10.47
C PRO A 283 -9.86 -8.28 -9.08
N SER A 284 -8.93 -8.04 -8.14
CA SER A 284 -8.97 -8.64 -6.81
C SER A 284 -8.57 -7.69 -5.69
N GLU A 285 -9.33 -7.70 -4.60
CA GLU A 285 -9.01 -6.97 -3.38
C GLU A 285 -7.80 -7.55 -2.62
N SER A 286 -7.47 -8.82 -2.85
CA SER A 286 -6.38 -9.52 -2.16
C SER A 286 -5.00 -9.24 -2.73
N GLU A 287 -4.89 -8.52 -3.84
CA GLU A 287 -3.61 -8.11 -4.41
C GLU A 287 -2.93 -7.06 -3.55
N CYS A 288 -1.59 -7.07 -3.55
CA CYS A 288 -0.82 -6.11 -2.76
C CYS A 288 -1.00 -4.67 -3.30
N TYR A 289 -0.95 -3.69 -2.40
CA TYR A 289 -1.19 -2.29 -2.75
C TYR A 289 -0.22 -1.76 -3.82
N PRO A 290 1.11 -2.05 -3.77
CA PRO A 290 2.03 -1.64 -4.84
C PRO A 290 1.65 -2.14 -6.23
N ALA A 291 1.09 -3.35 -6.32
CA ALA A 291 0.60 -3.89 -7.59
C ALA A 291 -0.67 -3.18 -8.06
N LYS A 292 -1.63 -2.93 -7.16
CA LYS A 292 -2.85 -2.18 -7.49
C LYS A 292 -2.58 -0.79 -8.06
N LEU A 293 -1.50 -0.13 -7.63
CA LEU A 293 -1.08 1.16 -8.17
C LEU A 293 -0.79 1.11 -9.66
N ALA A 294 -0.38 -0.06 -10.21
CA ALA A 294 -0.05 -0.20 -11.62
C ALA A 294 -1.24 0.14 -12.54
N HIS A 295 -2.46 -0.21 -12.15
CA HIS A 295 -3.68 0.14 -12.89
C HIS A 295 -3.82 1.66 -13.05
N GLY A 296 -3.62 2.40 -11.97
CA GLY A 296 -3.71 3.85 -11.97
C GLY A 296 -2.61 4.51 -12.79
N HIS A 297 -1.38 4.00 -12.73
CA HIS A 297 -0.26 4.52 -13.52
C HIS A 297 -0.45 4.28 -15.02
N VAL A 298 -0.91 3.12 -15.42
CA VAL A 298 -1.23 2.82 -16.82
C VAL A 298 -2.40 3.69 -17.29
N GLN A 299 -3.46 3.82 -16.49
CA GLN A 299 -4.59 4.70 -16.82
C GLN A 299 -4.16 6.17 -16.97
N TRP A 300 -3.24 6.62 -16.12
CA TRP A 300 -2.69 7.97 -16.26
C TRP A 300 -1.98 8.17 -17.61
N LEU A 301 -1.14 7.21 -18.03
CA LEU A 301 -0.47 7.25 -19.34
C LEU A 301 -1.47 7.29 -20.50
N ILE A 302 -2.53 6.49 -20.41
CA ILE A 302 -3.62 6.50 -21.41
C ILE A 302 -4.27 7.88 -21.47
N ASN A 303 -4.55 8.49 -20.31
CA ASN A 303 -5.16 9.82 -20.22
C ASN A 303 -4.25 10.94 -20.76
N GLN A 304 -2.91 10.72 -20.79
CA GLN A 304 -1.96 11.62 -21.47
C GLN A 304 -1.90 11.41 -22.99
N GLY A 305 -2.69 10.49 -23.53
CA GLY A 305 -2.73 10.20 -24.98
C GLY A 305 -1.57 9.32 -25.48
N VAL A 306 -0.82 8.70 -24.58
CA VAL A 306 0.26 7.77 -24.94
C VAL A 306 -0.34 6.51 -25.55
N LYS A 307 0.14 6.14 -26.75
CA LYS A 307 -0.36 4.99 -27.50
C LYS A 307 0.47 3.72 -27.32
N HIS A 308 1.77 3.86 -27.09
CA HIS A 308 2.67 2.75 -26.84
C HIS A 308 3.05 2.75 -25.36
N ILE A 309 2.66 1.72 -24.62
CA ILE A 309 2.98 1.57 -23.19
C ILE A 309 3.81 0.31 -23.01
N PHE A 310 5.00 0.47 -22.44
CA PHE A 310 5.93 -0.62 -22.19
C PHE A 310 5.93 -1.01 -20.71
N TYR A 311 5.58 -2.26 -20.45
CA TYR A 311 5.59 -2.83 -19.09
C TYR A 311 5.91 -4.34 -19.15
N PRO A 312 7.20 -4.73 -19.10
CA PRO A 312 7.62 -6.11 -19.29
C PRO A 312 7.34 -6.99 -18.07
N SER A 313 7.14 -8.27 -18.31
CA SER A 313 7.15 -9.34 -17.32
C SER A 313 8.58 -9.82 -17.10
N ILE A 314 9.09 -9.72 -15.87
CA ILE A 314 10.49 -10.07 -15.55
C ILE A 314 10.50 -11.18 -14.49
N PRO A 315 10.59 -12.46 -14.88
CA PRO A 315 10.67 -13.57 -13.93
C PRO A 315 12.00 -13.67 -13.21
N TYR A 316 13.11 -13.33 -13.90
CA TYR A 316 14.45 -13.39 -13.35
C TYR A 316 15.16 -12.04 -13.41
N GLU A 317 15.71 -11.64 -12.29
CA GLU A 317 16.64 -10.51 -12.19
C GLU A 317 18.10 -11.00 -12.34
N ARG A 318 19.03 -10.07 -12.41
CA ARG A 318 20.47 -10.40 -12.44
C ARG A 318 20.90 -11.06 -11.13
N LYS A 319 21.61 -12.19 -11.21
CA LYS A 319 22.15 -12.84 -10.02
C LYS A 319 23.31 -12.02 -9.43
N GLU A 320 23.07 -11.29 -8.35
CA GLU A 320 24.08 -10.48 -7.67
C GLU A 320 24.83 -11.24 -6.58
N PHE A 321 24.18 -12.24 -5.98
CA PHE A 321 24.73 -13.02 -4.88
C PHE A 321 25.04 -14.43 -5.40
N ALA A 322 26.35 -14.74 -5.47
CA ALA A 322 26.82 -16.02 -6.06
C ALA A 322 26.25 -17.23 -5.32
N ASP A 323 26.13 -17.12 -3.99
CA ASP A 323 25.74 -18.22 -3.10
C ASP A 323 24.19 -18.36 -2.96
N SER A 324 23.40 -17.48 -3.60
CA SER A 324 21.95 -17.62 -3.58
C SER A 324 21.48 -18.82 -4.41
N ASP A 325 20.41 -19.51 -3.94
CA ASP A 325 19.83 -20.66 -4.64
C ASP A 325 19.23 -20.27 -5.98
N ASN A 326 18.61 -19.07 -6.05
CA ASN A 326 18.01 -18.55 -7.27
C ASN A 326 17.90 -17.00 -7.21
N HIS A 327 17.38 -16.40 -8.28
CA HIS A 327 17.26 -14.94 -8.44
C HIS A 327 15.91 -14.54 -9.05
N TYR A 328 14.84 -15.23 -8.64
CA TYR A 328 13.48 -14.97 -9.07
C TYR A 328 12.97 -13.61 -8.60
N ASN A 329 12.04 -13.08 -9.39
CA ASN A 329 11.17 -12.00 -8.95
C ASN A 329 9.94 -12.53 -8.19
N CYS A 330 9.26 -11.63 -7.47
CA CYS A 330 7.97 -11.94 -6.89
C CYS A 330 6.96 -12.36 -7.98
N PRO A 331 6.17 -13.43 -7.79
CA PRO A 331 5.18 -13.85 -8.76
C PRO A 331 4.21 -12.75 -9.19
N ILE A 332 3.82 -11.86 -8.26
CA ILE A 332 2.98 -10.70 -8.58
C ILE A 332 3.71 -9.75 -9.54
N VAL A 333 4.97 -9.43 -9.27
CA VAL A 333 5.77 -8.56 -10.15
C VAL A 333 5.85 -9.15 -11.55
N THR A 334 6.12 -10.45 -11.66
CA THR A 334 6.24 -11.16 -12.94
C THR A 334 4.93 -11.19 -13.73
N SER A 335 3.80 -11.45 -13.07
CA SER A 335 2.51 -11.66 -13.74
C SER A 335 1.69 -10.40 -13.93
N TYR A 336 2.05 -9.29 -13.31
CA TYR A 336 1.19 -8.11 -13.26
C TYR A 336 0.97 -7.42 -14.62
N PRO A 337 1.94 -7.40 -15.56
CA PRO A 337 1.69 -6.92 -16.91
C PRO A 337 0.56 -7.70 -17.62
N GLU A 338 0.48 -9.02 -17.43
CA GLU A 338 -0.62 -9.84 -17.95
C GLU A 338 -1.97 -9.52 -17.26
N ASN A 339 -1.93 -9.20 -15.96
CA ASN A 339 -3.11 -8.75 -15.24
C ASN A 339 -3.65 -7.43 -15.83
N ILE A 340 -2.78 -6.43 -16.03
CA ILE A 340 -3.14 -5.15 -16.67
C ILE A 340 -3.73 -5.39 -18.06
N LYS A 341 -3.06 -6.18 -18.88
CA LYS A 341 -3.48 -6.49 -20.26
C LYS A 341 -4.91 -7.02 -20.34
N ASN A 342 -5.27 -7.89 -19.40
CA ASN A 342 -6.55 -8.60 -19.44
C ASN A 342 -7.69 -7.89 -18.70
N ASN A 343 -7.42 -6.80 -17.96
CA ASN A 343 -8.42 -6.15 -17.12
C ASN A 343 -8.61 -4.64 -17.41
N MET A 344 -7.85 -4.05 -18.34
CA MET A 344 -8.02 -2.66 -18.73
C MET A 344 -8.65 -2.56 -20.12
N ASP A 345 -9.89 -2.08 -20.19
CA ASP A 345 -10.68 -2.02 -21.42
C ASP A 345 -9.95 -1.39 -22.62
N PRO A 346 -9.25 -0.24 -22.52
CA PRO A 346 -8.56 0.34 -23.67
C PRO A 346 -7.46 -0.56 -24.25
N ILE A 347 -6.86 -1.41 -23.41
CA ILE A 347 -5.85 -2.38 -23.83
C ILE A 347 -6.51 -3.61 -24.45
N VAL A 348 -7.55 -4.14 -23.81
CA VAL A 348 -8.34 -5.28 -24.28
C VAL A 348 -8.97 -4.99 -25.66
N ASN A 349 -9.47 -3.77 -25.85
CA ASN A 349 -10.08 -3.33 -27.11
C ASN A 349 -9.07 -2.97 -28.21
N GLY A 350 -7.75 -3.01 -27.91
CA GLY A 350 -6.71 -2.70 -28.90
C GLY A 350 -6.54 -1.20 -29.22
N GLU A 351 -7.05 -0.30 -28.36
CA GLU A 351 -6.89 1.14 -28.50
C GLU A 351 -5.48 1.60 -28.11
N ILE A 352 -4.80 0.80 -27.27
CA ILE A 352 -3.46 1.00 -26.75
C ILE A 352 -2.59 -0.18 -27.12
N ASP A 353 -1.43 0.10 -27.69
CA ASP A 353 -0.39 -0.87 -27.95
C ASP A 353 0.39 -1.12 -26.64
N PHE A 354 -0.02 -2.17 -25.91
CA PHE A 354 0.57 -2.55 -24.64
C PHE A 354 1.66 -3.58 -24.86
N ILE A 355 2.92 -3.16 -24.70
CA ILE A 355 4.13 -3.94 -24.97
C ILE A 355 4.60 -4.57 -23.65
N HIS A 356 4.36 -5.88 -23.49
CA HIS A 356 4.56 -6.57 -22.22
C HIS A 356 5.37 -7.89 -22.38
N PRO A 357 6.54 -7.86 -23.03
CA PRO A 357 7.31 -9.08 -23.29
C PRO A 357 7.78 -9.74 -21.99
N PHE A 358 7.94 -11.06 -22.04
CA PHE A 358 8.66 -11.79 -20.99
C PHE A 358 10.16 -11.65 -21.23
N LEU A 359 10.85 -10.98 -20.31
CA LEU A 359 12.26 -10.67 -20.40
C LEU A 359 13.02 -11.20 -19.19
N ASN A 360 14.27 -11.58 -19.42
CA ASN A 360 15.19 -12.06 -18.40
C ASN A 360 16.36 -11.09 -18.28
N PHE A 361 16.61 -10.58 -17.07
CA PHE A 361 17.76 -9.73 -16.76
C PHE A 361 19.01 -10.53 -16.37
N GLU A 362 19.08 -11.80 -16.74
CA GLU A 362 20.19 -12.67 -16.40
C GLU A 362 21.52 -12.22 -17.02
N SER A 363 21.48 -11.82 -18.28
CA SER A 363 22.64 -11.28 -18.99
C SER A 363 22.23 -10.27 -20.07
N GLU A 364 23.17 -9.43 -20.46
CA GLU A 364 23.03 -8.48 -21.57
C GLU A 364 22.67 -9.19 -22.89
N GLU A 365 23.24 -10.36 -23.11
CA GLU A 365 22.99 -11.15 -24.32
C GLU A 365 21.54 -11.67 -24.36
N THR A 366 21.09 -12.25 -23.25
CA THR A 366 19.72 -12.80 -23.13
C THR A 366 18.65 -11.74 -23.36
N ILE A 367 18.80 -10.58 -22.73
CA ILE A 367 17.83 -9.50 -22.87
C ILE A 367 17.87 -8.87 -24.27
N SER A 368 19.08 -8.74 -24.87
CA SER A 368 19.25 -8.23 -26.23
C SER A 368 18.51 -9.10 -27.23
N TYR A 369 18.70 -10.42 -27.17
CA TYR A 369 18.04 -11.36 -28.05
C TYR A 369 16.51 -11.20 -28.02
N ARG A 370 15.92 -11.18 -26.84
CA ARG A 370 14.48 -11.04 -26.68
C ARG A 370 13.95 -9.67 -27.16
N LEU A 371 14.67 -8.59 -26.87
CA LEU A 371 14.25 -7.26 -27.33
C LEU A 371 14.34 -7.11 -28.86
N VAL A 372 15.31 -7.77 -29.50
CA VAL A 372 15.35 -7.83 -30.97
C VAL A 372 14.13 -8.54 -31.53
N GLU A 373 13.73 -9.69 -31.00
CA GLU A 373 12.53 -10.41 -31.43
C GLU A 373 11.26 -9.56 -31.29
N GLU A 374 11.11 -8.87 -30.17
CA GLU A 374 9.90 -8.13 -29.81
C GLU A 374 9.77 -6.77 -30.53
N LEU A 375 10.87 -6.03 -30.70
CA LEU A 375 10.82 -4.63 -31.09
C LEU A 375 11.29 -4.36 -32.53
N SER A 376 12.15 -5.19 -33.11
CA SER A 376 12.76 -4.91 -34.41
C SER A 376 11.73 -4.70 -35.52
N LYS A 377 10.78 -5.63 -35.68
CA LYS A 377 9.72 -5.54 -36.68
C LYS A 377 8.68 -4.46 -36.35
N LYS A 378 8.38 -4.30 -35.07
CA LYS A 378 7.34 -3.39 -34.59
C LYS A 378 7.70 -1.92 -34.85
N PHE A 379 8.95 -1.56 -34.65
CA PHE A 379 9.42 -0.19 -34.78
C PHE A 379 10.44 0.01 -35.90
N SER A 380 10.62 -1.00 -36.77
CA SER A 380 11.59 -0.97 -37.88
C SER A 380 13.02 -0.67 -37.43
N LEU A 381 13.41 -1.23 -36.29
CA LEU A 381 14.73 -1.07 -35.70
C LEU A 381 15.68 -2.19 -36.13
N SER A 382 16.92 -1.87 -36.38
CA SER A 382 17.94 -2.88 -36.68
C SER A 382 18.41 -3.61 -35.41
N GLU A 383 18.85 -4.83 -35.56
CA GLU A 383 19.43 -5.61 -34.48
C GLU A 383 20.64 -4.91 -33.81
N SER A 384 21.46 -4.22 -34.61
CA SER A 384 22.62 -3.48 -34.11
C SER A 384 22.22 -2.27 -33.25
N GLU A 385 21.17 -1.54 -33.63
CA GLU A 385 20.66 -0.42 -32.82
C GLU A 385 20.14 -0.91 -31.49
N ILE A 386 19.34 -1.99 -31.48
CA ILE A 386 18.81 -2.57 -30.25
C ILE A 386 19.92 -3.07 -29.33
N LYS A 387 20.91 -3.82 -29.87
CA LYS A 387 22.04 -4.32 -29.07
C LYS A 387 22.89 -3.20 -28.51
N SER A 388 23.17 -2.14 -29.28
CA SER A 388 23.89 -0.97 -28.80
C SER A 388 23.12 -0.25 -27.68
N ALA A 389 21.80 -0.10 -27.84
CA ALA A 389 20.96 0.53 -26.82
C ALA A 389 20.89 -0.31 -25.54
N VAL A 390 20.84 -1.64 -25.64
CA VAL A 390 20.92 -2.54 -24.48
C VAL A 390 22.25 -2.40 -23.76
N HIS A 391 23.37 -2.36 -24.48
CA HIS A 391 24.68 -2.18 -23.89
C HIS A 391 24.79 -0.88 -23.07
N ASP A 392 24.37 0.25 -23.66
CA ASP A 392 24.35 1.54 -22.95
C ASP A 392 23.43 1.53 -21.73
N ALA A 393 22.25 0.92 -21.85
CA ALA A 393 21.29 0.78 -20.76
C ALA A 393 21.80 -0.11 -19.62
N TRP A 394 22.53 -1.18 -19.96
CA TRP A 394 23.14 -2.07 -18.98
C TRP A 394 24.22 -1.36 -18.17
N ASN A 395 25.03 -0.55 -18.86
CA ASN A 395 26.07 0.26 -18.22
C ASN A 395 25.45 1.32 -17.30
N GLU A 396 24.36 2.00 -17.70
CA GLU A 396 23.69 2.98 -16.85
C GLU A 396 23.08 2.32 -15.60
N LEU A 397 22.43 1.17 -15.74
CA LEU A 397 21.91 0.44 -14.59
C LEU A 397 23.02 0.03 -13.62
N ALA A 398 24.18 -0.41 -14.15
CA ALA A 398 25.36 -0.74 -13.34
C ALA A 398 25.91 0.51 -12.62
N ALA A 399 25.97 1.66 -13.32
CA ALA A 399 26.39 2.92 -12.74
C ALA A 399 25.46 3.39 -11.61
N CYS A 400 24.13 3.29 -11.78
CA CYS A 400 23.18 3.60 -10.72
C CYS A 400 23.37 2.76 -9.47
N ARG A 401 23.60 1.45 -9.63
CA ARG A 401 23.85 0.54 -8.52
C ARG A 401 25.15 0.85 -7.80
N GLN A 402 26.21 1.14 -8.56
CA GLN A 402 27.49 1.54 -7.97
C GLN A 402 27.39 2.86 -7.22
N ASP A 403 26.61 3.79 -7.74
CA ASP A 403 26.36 5.08 -7.11
C ASP A 403 25.62 4.92 -5.75
N MET A 404 24.63 4.04 -5.68
CA MET A 404 23.96 3.69 -4.43
C MET A 404 24.92 3.08 -3.40
N ARG A 405 25.83 2.19 -3.82
CA ARG A 405 26.87 1.61 -2.96
C ARG A 405 27.81 2.68 -2.43
N ASN A 406 28.30 3.54 -3.32
CA ASN A 406 29.18 4.65 -2.94
C ASN A 406 28.50 5.59 -1.93
N LYS A 407 27.22 5.89 -2.15
CA LYS A 407 26.43 6.75 -1.24
C LYS A 407 26.17 6.08 0.11
N GLY A 408 25.99 4.76 0.12
CA GLY A 408 25.92 3.95 1.34
C GLY A 408 27.22 4.06 2.16
N GLU A 409 28.37 3.85 1.54
CA GLU A 409 29.68 3.94 2.20
C GLU A 409 30.00 5.36 2.68
N GLU A 410 29.64 6.39 1.89
CA GLU A 410 29.73 7.80 2.32
C GLU A 410 28.90 8.05 3.58
N THR A 411 27.67 7.54 3.61
CA THR A 411 26.77 7.68 4.76
C THR A 411 27.34 6.96 5.99
N ILE A 412 27.89 5.77 5.84
CA ILE A 412 28.51 5.02 6.93
C ILE A 412 29.71 5.79 7.50
N ARG A 413 30.56 6.36 6.64
CA ARG A 413 31.68 7.22 7.09
C ARG A 413 31.17 8.41 7.89
N PHE A 414 30.17 9.12 7.38
CA PHE A 414 29.52 10.23 8.08
C PHE A 414 29.02 9.81 9.47
N LEU A 415 28.35 8.66 9.57
CA LEU A 415 27.84 8.15 10.86
C LEU A 415 28.97 7.86 11.85
N ASN A 416 30.07 7.27 11.39
CA ASN A 416 31.25 6.95 12.22
C ASN A 416 31.97 8.23 12.70
N GLU A 417 32.07 9.25 11.85
CA GLU A 417 32.72 10.53 12.18
C GLU A 417 31.89 11.38 13.13
N THR A 418 30.56 11.34 13.01
CA THR A 418 29.65 12.18 13.79
C THR A 418 29.11 11.51 15.03
N GLY A 419 29.28 10.20 15.18
CA GLY A 419 28.68 9.40 16.26
C GLY A 419 27.14 9.30 16.17
N ASN A 420 26.56 9.67 15.05
CA ASN A 420 25.13 9.55 14.80
C ASN A 420 24.75 8.10 14.50
N ARG A 421 23.47 7.80 14.64
CA ARG A 421 22.92 6.47 14.33
C ARG A 421 22.29 6.44 12.94
N GLY A 422 22.35 5.26 12.32
CA GLY A 422 21.67 4.95 11.06
C GLY A 422 20.78 3.71 11.19
N ILE A 423 19.79 3.62 10.33
CA ILE A 423 18.91 2.45 10.18
C ILE A 423 18.97 2.02 8.72
N VAL A 424 19.24 0.75 8.46
CA VAL A 424 18.96 0.14 7.16
C VAL A 424 17.49 -0.22 7.11
N LEU A 425 16.73 0.53 6.33
CA LEU A 425 15.32 0.27 6.12
C LEU A 425 15.17 -0.76 5.00
N ALA A 426 15.02 -2.01 5.40
CA ALA A 426 14.96 -3.14 4.50
C ALA A 426 13.63 -3.20 3.75
N GLY A 427 13.68 -3.42 2.44
CA GLY A 427 12.49 -3.48 1.61
C GLY A 427 12.78 -3.92 0.19
N ARG A 428 11.74 -4.03 -0.61
CA ARG A 428 11.86 -4.25 -2.05
C ARG A 428 12.04 -2.91 -2.76
N PRO A 429 12.51 -2.86 -4.03
CA PRO A 429 12.78 -1.61 -4.73
C PRO A 429 11.63 -0.60 -4.69
N TYR A 430 10.39 -1.03 -4.87
CA TYR A 430 9.21 -0.17 -4.88
C TYR A 430 8.83 0.40 -3.50
N HIS A 431 9.50 0.02 -2.40
CA HIS A 431 9.29 0.64 -1.10
C HIS A 431 9.90 2.05 -1.00
N ILE A 432 10.70 2.49 -1.98
CA ILE A 432 11.11 3.90 -2.05
C ILE A 432 9.98 4.83 -2.53
N ASP A 433 8.88 4.27 -3.05
CA ASP A 433 7.70 5.05 -3.43
C ASP A 433 7.08 5.73 -2.19
N PRO A 434 6.90 7.07 -2.20
CA PRO A 434 6.36 7.81 -1.06
C PRO A 434 4.93 7.40 -0.65
N GLU A 435 4.10 6.95 -1.59
CA GLU A 435 2.75 6.45 -1.29
C GLU A 435 2.80 5.07 -0.61
N VAL A 436 3.77 4.23 -0.99
CA VAL A 436 3.96 2.89 -0.41
C VAL A 436 4.60 2.97 0.96
N ASN A 437 5.65 3.80 1.14
CA ASN A 437 6.38 3.91 2.41
C ASN A 437 5.71 4.85 3.44
N HIS A 438 4.69 5.61 3.01
CA HIS A 438 3.93 6.53 3.88
C HIS A 438 4.78 7.58 4.60
N GLY A 439 5.93 7.97 4.07
CA GLY A 439 6.84 8.94 4.67
C GLY A 439 7.62 8.39 5.87
N LEU A 440 7.81 7.06 5.94
CA LEU A 440 8.59 6.41 6.99
C LEU A 440 10.07 6.86 7.00
N PRO A 441 10.78 6.97 5.85
CA PRO A 441 12.15 7.49 5.83
C PRO A 441 12.27 8.89 6.44
N GLU A 442 11.36 9.80 6.08
CA GLU A 442 11.34 11.16 6.62
C GLU A 442 10.98 11.20 8.11
N LEU A 443 10.15 10.26 8.58
CA LEU A 443 9.87 10.14 10.01
C LEU A 443 11.14 9.74 10.77
N ILE A 444 11.87 8.72 10.29
CA ILE A 444 13.11 8.25 10.92
C ILE A 444 14.16 9.37 10.95
N THR A 445 14.37 10.06 9.83
CA THR A 445 15.32 11.17 9.78
C THR A 445 14.93 12.33 10.70
N SER A 446 13.62 12.54 10.96
CA SER A 446 13.16 13.55 11.92
C SER A 446 13.59 13.27 13.37
N TYR A 447 13.96 12.04 13.67
CA TYR A 447 14.56 11.65 14.96
C TYR A 447 16.10 11.72 14.96
N ASN A 448 16.68 12.40 13.99
CA ASN A 448 18.13 12.53 13.82
C ASN A 448 18.84 11.19 13.58
N ILE A 449 18.21 10.29 12.84
CA ILE A 449 18.72 8.98 12.47
C ILE A 449 18.81 8.93 10.95
N ALA A 450 19.96 8.56 10.38
CA ALA A 450 20.10 8.39 8.95
C ALA A 450 19.35 7.13 8.45
N VAL A 451 18.85 7.18 7.22
CA VAL A 451 18.16 6.06 6.58
C VAL A 451 18.98 5.57 5.39
N LEU A 452 19.36 4.32 5.41
CA LEU A 452 20.04 3.60 4.34
C LEU A 452 19.06 2.62 3.68
N THR A 453 19.31 2.29 2.41
CA THR A 453 18.65 1.21 1.68
C THR A 453 19.43 -0.09 1.82
N GLU A 454 18.80 -1.25 1.61
CA GLU A 454 19.48 -2.55 1.68
C GLU A 454 20.58 -2.67 0.63
N ASP A 455 20.36 -2.20 -0.61
CA ASP A 455 21.32 -2.25 -1.71
C ASP A 455 22.52 -1.31 -1.52
N SER A 456 22.38 -0.30 -0.66
CA SER A 456 23.50 0.59 -0.31
C SER A 456 24.52 -0.04 0.62
N VAL A 457 24.21 -1.19 1.26
CA VAL A 457 25.09 -1.85 2.26
C VAL A 457 25.27 -3.36 2.03
N SER A 458 24.41 -3.99 1.24
CA SER A 458 24.41 -5.46 1.06
C SER A 458 25.71 -6.02 0.46
N HIS A 459 26.46 -5.20 -0.29
CA HIS A 459 27.76 -5.57 -0.86
C HIS A 459 28.89 -5.64 0.17
N LEU A 460 28.70 -5.04 1.36
CA LEU A 460 29.75 -4.93 2.38
C LEU A 460 29.93 -6.22 3.19
N ASN A 461 28.90 -7.05 3.27
CA ASN A 461 28.96 -8.29 4.01
C ASN A 461 27.96 -9.32 3.44
N PRO A 462 28.44 -10.43 2.85
CA PRO A 462 27.54 -11.46 2.29
C PRO A 462 26.68 -12.09 3.39
N ALA A 463 25.57 -12.68 3.00
CA ALA A 463 24.73 -13.44 3.91
C ALA A 463 25.48 -14.64 4.50
N GLU A 464 25.26 -14.93 5.78
CA GLU A 464 25.81 -16.14 6.42
C GLU A 464 24.94 -17.35 6.04
N HIS A 465 25.57 -18.41 5.57
CA HIS A 465 24.92 -19.67 5.24
C HIS A 465 25.23 -20.77 6.28
N PRO A 466 24.33 -21.76 6.50
CA PRO A 466 23.05 -21.95 5.83
C PRO A 466 21.96 -21.00 6.33
N LEU A 467 21.10 -20.57 5.43
CA LEU A 467 19.86 -19.87 5.78
C LEU A 467 18.79 -20.89 6.21
N ASN A 468 17.90 -20.47 7.12
CA ASN A 468 16.75 -21.29 7.54
C ASN A 468 15.60 -21.32 6.50
N VAL A 469 15.79 -20.67 5.36
CA VAL A 469 14.84 -20.54 4.25
C VAL A 469 15.58 -20.72 2.94
N MET A 470 14.86 -21.11 1.89
CA MET A 470 15.41 -21.16 0.54
C MET A 470 15.67 -19.74 0.02
N ASP A 471 16.91 -19.45 -0.39
CA ASP A 471 17.33 -18.15 -0.91
C ASP A 471 17.08 -18.06 -2.43
N GLN A 472 15.80 -17.99 -2.80
CA GLN A 472 15.37 -18.02 -4.20
C GLN A 472 14.98 -16.66 -4.79
N TRP A 473 14.82 -15.65 -3.95
CA TRP A 473 14.31 -14.34 -4.37
C TRP A 473 15.44 -13.31 -4.42
N MET A 474 15.69 -12.72 -5.58
CA MET A 474 16.79 -11.77 -5.80
C MET A 474 16.89 -10.69 -4.70
N TYR A 475 15.78 -10.01 -4.41
CA TYR A 475 15.79 -8.92 -3.43
C TYR A 475 15.89 -9.40 -1.98
N HIS A 476 15.47 -10.63 -1.68
CA HIS A 476 15.64 -11.19 -0.33
C HIS A 476 17.10 -11.52 -0.03
N SER A 477 17.86 -12.00 -1.00
CA SER A 477 19.30 -12.23 -0.84
C SER A 477 20.02 -10.94 -0.40
N GLY A 478 19.64 -9.79 -1.00
CA GLY A 478 20.14 -8.48 -0.58
C GLY A 478 19.72 -8.10 0.85
N LEU A 479 18.47 -8.43 1.26
CA LEU A 479 18.00 -8.19 2.63
C LEU A 479 18.78 -9.02 3.66
N TYR A 480 19.10 -10.28 3.36
CA TYR A 480 19.90 -11.14 4.25
C TYR A 480 21.34 -10.61 4.40
N ALA A 481 21.95 -10.20 3.30
CA ALA A 481 23.28 -9.59 3.31
C ALA A 481 23.30 -8.28 4.11
N ALA A 482 22.33 -7.40 3.90
CA ALA A 482 22.19 -6.15 4.64
C ALA A 482 21.96 -6.39 6.14
N ALA A 483 21.13 -7.38 6.50
CA ALA A 483 20.90 -7.76 7.90
C ALA A 483 22.17 -8.29 8.56
N ASN A 484 22.95 -9.09 7.84
CA ASN A 484 24.24 -9.61 8.33
C ASN A 484 25.28 -8.49 8.52
N TYR A 485 25.28 -7.47 7.66
CA TYR A 485 26.10 -6.29 7.83
C TYR A 485 25.76 -5.52 9.12
N VAL A 486 24.48 -5.28 9.38
CA VAL A 486 24.02 -4.50 10.55
C VAL A 486 24.22 -5.25 11.87
N LYS A 487 24.26 -6.60 11.85
CA LYS A 487 24.49 -7.43 13.04
C LYS A 487 25.93 -7.29 13.58
N LYS A 488 26.91 -7.05 12.72
CA LYS A 488 28.33 -6.86 13.09
C LYS A 488 28.62 -5.45 13.54
#